data_38de4acee6c964ae982f8e928cbdcfcf
#
_entry.id   38de4acee6c964ae982f8e928cbdcfcf
#
_cell.length_a   1.000
_cell.length_b   1.000
_cell.length_c   1.000
_cell.angle_alpha   90.00
_cell.angle_beta   90.00
_cell.angle_gamma   90.00
#
_symmetry.space_group_name_H-M   'P 1'
#
loop_
_entity.id
_entity.type
_entity.pdbx_description
1 polymer ?
#
loop_
_entity_poly.entity_id
_entity_poly.type
_entity_poly.pdbx_seq_one_letter_code
_entity_poly.pdbx_strand_id
1 'polypeptide(L)'
;VIETAEPPVEAIRKKKQSSIVLGMNMVKQKEADAFVSAGSSGAILVGGQVIVGRIKGIERPPLAPLIPTEKGVSLLIDCGANVDARPSHLVQFAKMGSIYMEHVVGIKKPRVAIVNIGAEEEKGNALVKETFPMLKACTDINFVGSIEAREIPKGEADVIVCEAFVGN
;
A
#
# COMPACT_ATOMS: atom_id res chain seq x y z
N VAL A 1 14.87 -15.95 15.09
CA VAL A 1 13.48 -15.62 14.66
C VAL A 1 13.10 -14.28 15.25
N ILE A 2 12.32 -13.49 14.52
CA ILE A 2 11.66 -12.28 15.02
C ILE A 2 10.20 -12.65 15.30
N GLU A 3 9.79 -12.48 16.56
CA GLU A 3 8.43 -12.78 16.98
C GLU A 3 7.46 -11.63 16.61
N THR A 4 6.18 -11.95 16.41
CA THR A 4 5.17 -10.96 15.99
C THR A 4 4.95 -9.85 17.02
N ALA A 5 5.12 -10.18 18.32
CA ALA A 5 4.94 -9.23 19.41
C ALA A 5 6.17 -8.33 19.70
N GLU A 6 7.30 -8.58 19.04
CA GLU A 6 8.50 -7.78 19.25
C GLU A 6 8.42 -6.41 18.56
N PRO A 7 8.92 -5.33 19.19
CA PRO A 7 9.03 -4.03 18.54
C PRO A 7 9.88 -4.14 17.25
N PRO A 8 9.30 -3.86 16.07
CA PRO A 8 9.94 -4.15 14.78
C PRO A 8 11.32 -3.49 14.60
N VAL A 9 11.45 -2.22 15.02
CA VAL A 9 12.70 -1.46 14.89
C VAL A 9 13.83 -2.08 15.71
N GLU A 10 13.55 -2.48 16.95
CA GLU A 10 14.53 -3.13 17.82
C GLU A 10 14.91 -4.52 17.30
N ALA A 11 13.91 -5.29 16.85
CA ALA A 11 14.13 -6.64 16.35
C ALA A 11 15.07 -6.62 15.12
N ILE A 12 14.84 -5.72 14.17
CA ILE A 12 15.70 -5.53 12.99
C ILE A 12 17.12 -5.09 13.38
N ARG A 13 17.25 -4.23 14.39
CA ARG A 13 18.58 -3.76 14.85
C ARG A 13 19.37 -4.82 15.59
N LYS A 14 18.70 -5.59 16.47
CA LYS A 14 19.35 -6.55 17.37
C LYS A 14 19.54 -7.93 16.75
N LYS A 15 18.55 -8.43 15.99
CA LYS A 15 18.54 -9.79 15.45
C LYS A 15 19.11 -9.90 14.04
N LYS A 16 20.39 -9.51 13.88
CA LYS A 16 21.10 -9.49 12.59
C LYS A 16 21.11 -10.83 11.84
N GLN A 17 21.03 -11.95 12.56
CA GLN A 17 21.02 -13.31 12.03
C GLN A 17 19.61 -13.88 11.82
N SER A 18 18.57 -13.03 11.93
CA SER A 18 17.21 -13.48 11.62
C SER A 18 17.01 -13.67 10.11
N SER A 19 16.14 -14.60 9.71
CA SER A 19 15.82 -14.86 8.30
C SER A 19 15.33 -13.59 7.57
N ILE A 20 14.56 -12.73 8.24
CA ILE A 20 14.09 -11.46 7.68
C ILE A 20 15.28 -10.54 7.35
N VAL A 21 16.22 -10.35 8.30
CA VAL A 21 17.37 -9.48 8.08
C VAL A 21 18.31 -10.04 7.02
N LEU A 22 18.59 -11.34 7.06
CA LEU A 22 19.46 -11.99 6.07
C LEU A 22 18.84 -11.95 4.68
N GLY A 23 17.57 -12.35 4.52
CA GLY A 23 16.88 -12.34 3.23
C GLY A 23 16.80 -10.94 2.61
N MET A 24 16.51 -9.90 3.41
CA MET A 24 16.51 -8.53 2.92
C MET A 24 17.89 -8.01 2.52
N ASN A 25 18.96 -8.45 3.20
CA ASN A 25 20.32 -8.12 2.78
C ASN A 25 20.67 -8.78 1.44
N MET A 26 20.26 -10.02 1.20
CA MET A 26 20.45 -10.69 -0.10
C MET A 26 19.78 -9.90 -1.24
N VAL A 27 18.54 -9.41 -1.02
CA VAL A 27 17.86 -8.55 -2.00
C VAL A 27 18.63 -7.24 -2.22
N LYS A 28 19.09 -6.60 -1.14
CA LYS A 28 19.89 -5.36 -1.24
C LYS A 28 21.19 -5.57 -2.00
N GLN A 29 21.86 -6.71 -1.81
CA GLN A 29 23.13 -7.07 -2.44
C GLN A 29 22.95 -7.62 -3.86
N LYS A 30 21.69 -7.75 -4.32
CA LYS A 30 21.31 -8.34 -5.62
C LYS A 30 21.69 -9.82 -5.74
N GLU A 31 21.78 -10.52 -4.63
CA GLU A 31 21.95 -11.98 -4.55
C GLU A 31 20.60 -12.70 -4.66
N ALA A 32 19.49 -11.97 -4.47
CA ALA A 32 18.12 -12.43 -4.67
C ALA A 32 17.28 -11.31 -5.29
N ASP A 33 16.31 -11.68 -6.11
CA ASP A 33 15.39 -10.75 -6.78
C ASP A 33 14.23 -10.34 -5.89
N ALA A 34 13.84 -11.18 -4.94
CA ALA A 34 12.73 -10.94 -4.02
C ALA A 34 12.94 -11.69 -2.69
N PHE A 35 12.22 -11.24 -1.67
CA PHE A 35 12.12 -11.89 -0.37
C PHE A 35 10.64 -12.13 -0.01
N VAL A 36 10.28 -13.37 0.26
CA VAL A 36 8.94 -13.78 0.67
C VAL A 36 8.98 -14.29 2.11
N SER A 37 8.06 -13.82 2.94
CA SER A 37 8.01 -14.20 4.34
C SER A 37 6.57 -14.18 4.87
N ALA A 38 6.23 -15.15 5.71
CA ALA A 38 5.02 -15.18 6.52
C ALA A 38 5.26 -14.69 7.96
N GLY A 39 6.37 -14.00 8.20
CA GLY A 39 6.74 -13.49 9.53
C GLY A 39 6.05 -12.20 9.92
N SER A 40 6.63 -11.51 10.92
CA SER A 40 6.12 -10.21 11.40
C SER A 40 6.08 -9.18 10.27
N SER A 41 4.89 -8.75 9.86
CA SER A 41 4.69 -7.72 8.82
C SER A 41 5.35 -6.38 9.20
N GLY A 42 5.31 -6.01 10.48
CA GLY A 42 6.01 -4.83 10.99
C GLY A 42 7.54 -4.92 10.80
N ALA A 43 8.14 -6.08 11.06
CA ALA A 43 9.57 -6.29 10.84
C ALA A 43 9.93 -6.29 9.35
N ILE A 44 9.06 -6.84 8.49
CA ILE A 44 9.23 -6.81 7.04
C ILE A 44 9.17 -5.37 6.53
N LEU A 45 8.20 -4.58 6.98
CA LEU A 45 8.05 -3.18 6.61
C LEU A 45 9.28 -2.34 7.02
N VAL A 46 9.70 -2.46 8.29
CA VAL A 46 10.89 -1.74 8.80
C VAL A 46 12.15 -2.20 8.09
N GLY A 47 12.33 -3.51 7.93
CA GLY A 47 13.49 -4.06 7.22
C GLY A 47 13.55 -3.62 5.76
N GLY A 48 12.41 -3.60 5.07
CA GLY A 48 12.30 -3.07 3.72
C GLY A 48 12.75 -1.62 3.63
N GLN A 49 12.33 -0.78 4.57
CA GLN A 49 12.73 0.64 4.59
C GLN A 49 14.21 0.85 4.94
N VAL A 50 14.73 0.12 5.93
CA VAL A 50 16.05 0.39 6.52
C VAL A 50 17.17 -0.39 5.82
N ILE A 51 16.89 -1.62 5.39
CA ILE A 51 17.90 -2.49 4.75
C ILE A 51 17.85 -2.34 3.24
N VAL A 52 16.71 -2.62 2.60
CA VAL A 52 16.56 -2.54 1.14
C VAL A 52 16.58 -1.08 0.69
N GLY A 53 15.86 -0.24 1.38
CA GLY A 53 15.74 1.20 1.11
C GLY A 53 14.44 1.54 0.37
N ARG A 54 14.04 2.81 0.47
CA ARG A 54 12.85 3.34 -0.21
C ARG A 54 13.21 3.84 -1.62
N ILE A 55 12.25 3.75 -2.52
CA ILE A 55 12.34 4.42 -3.82
C ILE A 55 12.40 5.93 -3.57
N LYS A 56 13.30 6.64 -4.26
CA LYS A 56 13.47 8.10 -4.11
C LYS A 56 12.16 8.83 -4.39
N GLY A 57 11.76 9.69 -3.46
CA GLY A 57 10.49 10.43 -3.54
C GLY A 57 9.31 9.77 -2.85
N ILE A 58 9.39 8.49 -2.48
CA ILE A 58 8.35 7.80 -1.71
C ILE A 58 8.56 8.06 -0.21
N GLU A 59 7.55 8.66 0.42
CA GLU A 59 7.60 9.00 1.85
C GLU A 59 7.40 7.77 2.74
N ARG A 60 6.41 6.95 2.41
CA ARG A 60 6.04 5.74 3.18
C ARG A 60 5.74 4.57 2.24
N PRO A 61 6.30 3.38 2.45
CA PRO A 61 5.88 2.18 1.74
C PRO A 61 4.56 1.68 2.32
N PRO A 62 3.56 1.39 1.48
CA PRO A 62 2.32 0.77 1.90
C PRO A 62 2.41 -0.76 1.89
N LEU A 63 1.44 -1.41 2.52
CA LEU A 63 1.12 -2.82 2.30
C LEU A 63 -0.04 -2.88 1.29
N ALA A 64 0.15 -3.62 0.20
CA ALA A 64 -0.78 -3.59 -0.92
C ALA A 64 -1.12 -5.00 -1.45
N PRO A 65 -2.09 -5.70 -0.84
CA PRO A 65 -2.57 -6.98 -1.32
C PRO A 65 -3.44 -6.83 -2.58
N LEU A 66 -3.39 -7.84 -3.45
CA LEU A 66 -4.39 -8.07 -4.48
C LEU A 66 -5.57 -8.82 -3.85
N ILE A 67 -6.77 -8.30 -4.00
CA ILE A 67 -8.01 -8.89 -3.51
C ILE A 67 -8.87 -9.38 -4.68
N PRO A 68 -9.50 -10.56 -4.59
CA PRO A 68 -10.39 -11.05 -5.63
C PRO A 68 -11.69 -10.25 -5.67
N THR A 69 -12.19 -10.01 -6.87
CA THR A 69 -13.46 -9.32 -7.12
C THR A 69 -14.25 -10.07 -8.20
N GLU A 70 -15.52 -9.72 -8.41
CA GLU A 70 -16.35 -10.30 -9.47
C GLU A 70 -15.78 -10.07 -10.88
N LYS A 71 -14.96 -9.03 -11.07
CA LYS A 71 -14.37 -8.65 -12.37
C LYS A 71 -12.88 -9.01 -12.49
N GLY A 72 -12.33 -9.77 -11.53
CA GLY A 72 -10.91 -10.15 -11.51
C GLY A 72 -10.24 -9.81 -10.20
N VAL A 73 -9.23 -8.92 -10.20
CA VAL A 73 -8.52 -8.52 -8.99
C VAL A 73 -8.46 -7.00 -8.87
N SER A 74 -8.49 -6.51 -7.64
CA SER A 74 -8.22 -5.11 -7.31
C SER A 74 -7.06 -5.02 -6.31
N LEU A 75 -6.27 -3.95 -6.39
CA LEU A 75 -5.21 -3.66 -5.44
C LEU A 75 -5.76 -2.80 -4.30
N LEU A 76 -5.74 -3.30 -3.07
CA LEU A 76 -6.06 -2.52 -1.87
C LEU A 76 -4.76 -1.90 -1.32
N ILE A 77 -4.71 -0.59 -1.16
CA ILE A 77 -3.52 0.14 -0.76
C ILE A 77 -3.87 1.38 0.08
N ASP A 78 -3.54 1.48 1.35
CA ASP A 78 -2.70 0.70 2.25
C ASP A 78 -3.53 -0.28 3.11
N CYS A 79 -2.96 -1.42 3.46
CA CYS A 79 -3.63 -2.44 4.26
C CYS A 79 -2.77 -2.81 5.49
N GLY A 80 -2.74 -1.93 6.51
CA GLY A 80 -2.12 -2.23 7.80
C GLY A 80 -0.71 -1.66 8.05
N ALA A 81 -0.12 -0.86 7.15
CA ALA A 81 1.22 -0.32 7.34
C ALA A 81 1.26 1.10 7.93
N ASN A 82 0.40 2.01 7.50
CA ASN A 82 0.46 3.44 7.85
C ASN A 82 -0.88 3.95 8.40
N VAL A 83 -1.12 3.78 9.71
CA VAL A 83 -2.36 4.24 10.39
C VAL A 83 -2.47 5.77 10.45
N ASP A 84 -1.34 6.49 10.49
CA ASP A 84 -1.28 7.97 10.53
C ASP A 84 -0.94 8.53 9.13
N ALA A 85 -1.58 8.00 8.10
CA ALA A 85 -1.37 8.50 6.75
C ALA A 85 -1.83 9.95 6.60
N ARG A 86 -1.11 10.69 5.76
CA ARG A 86 -1.45 12.06 5.35
C ARG A 86 -2.01 12.06 3.92
N PRO A 87 -2.69 13.12 3.48
CA PRO A 87 -3.16 13.23 2.11
C PRO A 87 -2.08 12.96 1.05
N SER A 88 -0.85 13.48 1.26
CA SER A 88 0.28 13.23 0.35
C SER A 88 0.64 11.74 0.24
N HIS A 89 0.50 10.97 1.33
CA HIS A 89 0.74 9.52 1.31
C HIS A 89 -0.30 8.80 0.45
N LEU A 90 -1.59 9.13 0.62
CA LEU A 90 -2.67 8.52 -0.16
C LEU A 90 -2.53 8.82 -1.66
N VAL A 91 -2.10 10.03 -2.02
CA VAL A 91 -1.78 10.39 -3.41
C VAL A 91 -0.62 9.54 -3.94
N GLN A 92 0.44 9.34 -3.14
CA GLN A 92 1.53 8.45 -3.53
C GLN A 92 1.06 7.00 -3.66
N PHE A 93 0.20 6.52 -2.76
CA PHE A 93 -0.38 5.16 -2.84
C PHE A 93 -1.21 4.98 -4.11
N ALA A 94 -2.02 5.97 -4.48
CA ALA A 94 -2.79 5.96 -5.72
C ALA A 94 -1.89 5.81 -6.95
N LYS A 95 -0.81 6.59 -7.03
CA LYS A 95 0.16 6.53 -8.13
C LYS A 95 0.91 5.19 -8.17
N MET A 96 1.41 4.72 -7.02
CA MET A 96 2.08 3.42 -6.93
C MET A 96 1.16 2.28 -7.32
N GLY A 97 -0.09 2.30 -6.84
CA GLY A 97 -1.11 1.31 -7.19
C GLY A 97 -1.43 1.32 -8.68
N SER A 98 -1.58 2.51 -9.27
CA SER A 98 -1.83 2.66 -10.71
C SER A 98 -0.69 2.06 -11.55
N ILE A 99 0.56 2.39 -11.21
CA ILE A 99 1.76 1.84 -11.89
C ILE A 99 1.82 0.32 -11.74
N TYR A 100 1.57 -0.20 -10.53
CA TYR A 100 1.60 -1.63 -10.27
C TYR A 100 0.53 -2.38 -11.08
N MET A 101 -0.72 -1.90 -11.06
CA MET A 101 -1.81 -2.54 -11.79
C MET A 101 -1.59 -2.48 -13.31
N GLU A 102 -0.98 -1.42 -13.82
CA GLU A 102 -0.71 -1.29 -15.25
C GLU A 102 0.46 -2.18 -15.69
N HIS A 103 1.59 -2.15 -14.98
CA HIS A 103 2.81 -2.80 -15.44
C HIS A 103 3.00 -4.24 -14.93
N VAL A 104 2.41 -4.60 -13.79
CA VAL A 104 2.53 -5.95 -13.21
C VAL A 104 1.31 -6.79 -13.51
N VAL A 105 0.11 -6.24 -13.32
CA VAL A 105 -1.15 -6.97 -13.56
C VAL A 105 -1.62 -6.84 -15.03
N GLY A 106 -1.24 -5.77 -15.72
CA GLY A 106 -1.54 -5.56 -17.15
C GLY A 106 -2.87 -4.83 -17.42
N ILE A 107 -3.46 -4.18 -16.43
CA ILE A 107 -4.71 -3.41 -16.58
C ILE A 107 -4.37 -2.01 -17.10
N LYS A 108 -4.69 -1.72 -18.35
CA LYS A 108 -4.47 -0.40 -18.96
C LYS A 108 -5.37 0.65 -18.33
N LYS A 109 -4.78 1.80 -17.93
CA LYS A 109 -5.47 2.92 -17.29
C LYS A 109 -6.32 2.47 -16.09
N PRO A 110 -5.73 1.82 -15.08
CA PRO A 110 -6.47 1.27 -13.96
C PRO A 110 -7.30 2.35 -13.27
N ARG A 111 -8.55 2.00 -12.94
CA ARG A 111 -9.49 2.88 -12.24
C ARG A 111 -9.07 3.00 -10.78
N VAL A 112 -8.77 4.21 -10.33
CA VAL A 112 -8.34 4.51 -8.97
C VAL A 112 -9.49 5.13 -8.20
N ALA A 113 -9.87 4.54 -7.07
CA ALA A 113 -10.89 5.09 -6.17
C ALA A 113 -10.37 5.22 -4.75
N ILE A 114 -10.88 6.20 -4.00
CA ILE A 114 -10.63 6.34 -2.57
C ILE A 114 -11.78 5.74 -1.77
N VAL A 115 -11.48 4.95 -0.73
CA VAL A 115 -12.50 4.40 0.17
C VAL A 115 -13.18 5.54 0.94
N ASN A 116 -14.51 5.52 0.92
CA ASN A 116 -15.33 6.52 1.59
C ASN A 116 -16.61 5.87 2.15
N ILE A 117 -17.34 6.60 2.99
CA ILE A 117 -18.63 6.19 3.55
C ILE A 117 -19.83 6.46 2.62
N GLY A 118 -19.60 7.01 1.46
CA GLY A 118 -20.58 7.32 0.42
C GLY A 118 -19.90 7.83 -0.84
N ALA A 119 -20.67 7.92 -1.93
CA ALA A 119 -20.15 8.33 -3.24
C ALA A 119 -19.91 9.85 -3.37
N GLU A 120 -20.52 10.64 -2.50
CA GLU A 120 -20.49 12.11 -2.56
C GLU A 120 -19.15 12.67 -2.08
N GLU A 121 -18.65 13.70 -2.76
CA GLU A 121 -17.33 14.31 -2.48
C GLU A 121 -17.23 14.93 -1.07
N GLU A 122 -18.35 15.38 -0.52
CA GLU A 122 -18.40 16.04 0.81
C GLU A 122 -18.37 15.04 1.97
N LYS A 123 -18.59 13.76 1.70
CA LYS A 123 -18.57 12.71 2.73
C LYS A 123 -17.16 12.27 3.09
N GLY A 124 -17.04 11.64 4.24
CA GLY A 124 -15.81 11.09 4.73
C GLY A 124 -15.20 11.86 5.90
N ASN A 125 -14.09 11.32 6.42
CA ASN A 125 -13.30 11.95 7.45
C ASN A 125 -12.40 13.07 6.86
N ALA A 126 -11.69 13.81 7.72
CA ALA A 126 -10.81 14.90 7.31
C ALA A 126 -9.78 14.45 6.26
N LEU A 127 -9.16 13.28 6.47
CA LEU A 127 -8.15 12.73 5.55
C LEU A 127 -8.72 12.52 4.13
N VAL A 128 -9.90 11.92 4.02
CA VAL A 128 -10.55 11.68 2.72
C VAL A 128 -10.91 13.01 2.06
N LYS A 129 -11.50 13.93 2.80
CA LYS A 129 -11.89 15.26 2.28
C LYS A 129 -10.72 16.09 1.76
N GLU A 130 -9.57 16.01 2.44
CA GLU A 130 -8.35 16.69 2.00
C GLU A 130 -7.69 15.98 0.81
N THR A 131 -7.74 14.63 0.78
CA THR A 131 -7.09 13.83 -0.27
C THR A 131 -7.87 13.88 -1.59
N PHE A 132 -9.19 13.87 -1.54
CA PHE A 132 -10.06 13.78 -2.73
C PHE A 132 -9.73 14.82 -3.80
N PRO A 133 -9.70 16.14 -3.50
CA PRO A 133 -9.36 17.15 -4.50
C PRO A 133 -7.92 17.00 -5.02
N MET A 134 -6.99 16.49 -4.22
CA MET A 134 -5.61 16.22 -4.67
C MET A 134 -5.58 15.08 -5.69
N LEU A 135 -6.32 13.99 -5.46
CA LEU A 135 -6.45 12.88 -6.41
C LEU A 135 -7.15 13.33 -7.70
N LYS A 136 -8.20 14.15 -7.58
CA LYS A 136 -8.94 14.71 -8.72
C LYS A 136 -8.06 15.61 -9.60
N ALA A 137 -7.09 16.30 -9.00
CA ALA A 137 -6.12 17.13 -9.72
C ALA A 137 -4.96 16.34 -10.37
N CYS A 138 -4.78 15.06 -10.05
CA CYS A 138 -3.76 14.23 -10.66
C CYS A 138 -4.12 13.88 -12.11
N THR A 139 -3.25 14.22 -13.05
CA THR A 139 -3.44 13.93 -14.49
C THR A 139 -2.77 12.61 -14.91
N ASP A 140 -1.97 12.02 -14.04
CA ASP A 140 -1.18 10.81 -14.25
C ASP A 140 -1.85 9.53 -13.73
N ILE A 141 -3.06 9.64 -13.18
CA ILE A 141 -3.89 8.52 -12.75
C ILE A 141 -5.32 8.64 -13.30
N ASN A 142 -6.02 7.52 -13.42
CA ASN A 142 -7.43 7.51 -13.80
C ASN A 142 -8.30 7.49 -12.54
N PHE A 143 -8.41 8.63 -11.86
CA PHE A 143 -9.21 8.76 -10.64
C PHE A 143 -10.71 8.76 -10.98
N VAL A 144 -11.47 7.82 -10.41
CA VAL A 144 -12.90 7.62 -10.67
C VAL A 144 -13.79 8.06 -9.50
N GLY A 145 -13.22 8.60 -8.43
CA GLY A 145 -13.98 9.12 -7.28
C GLY A 145 -13.93 8.24 -6.05
N SER A 146 -14.97 8.28 -5.24
CA SER A 146 -15.12 7.48 -4.01
C SER A 146 -15.69 6.10 -4.29
N ILE A 147 -15.32 5.12 -3.45
CA ILE A 147 -15.93 3.78 -3.41
C ILE A 147 -16.30 3.42 -1.98
N GLU A 148 -17.49 2.90 -1.77
CA GLU A 148 -17.88 2.33 -0.48
C GLU A 148 -17.30 0.92 -0.32
N ALA A 149 -16.92 0.52 0.89
CA ALA A 149 -16.32 -0.79 1.17
C ALA A 149 -17.16 -1.96 0.65
N ARG A 150 -18.50 -1.86 0.72
CA ARG A 150 -19.43 -2.89 0.22
C ARG A 150 -19.41 -3.05 -1.31
N GLU A 151 -18.92 -2.07 -2.05
CA GLU A 151 -18.83 -2.10 -3.51
C GLU A 151 -17.51 -2.70 -4.01
N ILE A 152 -16.51 -2.82 -3.14
CA ILE A 152 -15.18 -3.35 -3.48
C ILE A 152 -15.27 -4.75 -4.13
N PRO A 153 -16.05 -5.72 -3.60
CA PRO A 153 -16.14 -7.05 -4.21
C PRO A 153 -16.71 -7.05 -5.65
N LYS A 154 -17.44 -5.99 -6.04
CA LYS A 154 -17.99 -5.87 -7.39
C LYS A 154 -16.95 -5.52 -8.46
N GLY A 155 -15.72 -5.13 -8.07
CA GLY A 155 -14.65 -4.79 -8.99
C GLY A 155 -14.90 -3.50 -9.78
N GLU A 156 -15.48 -2.48 -9.15
CA GLU A 156 -15.74 -1.17 -9.79
C GLU A 156 -14.49 -0.29 -9.84
N ALA A 157 -13.46 -0.59 -9.04
CA ALA A 157 -12.16 0.06 -9.08
C ALA A 157 -11.05 -0.99 -9.12
N ASP A 158 -9.95 -0.66 -9.78
CA ASP A 158 -8.78 -1.54 -9.92
C ASP A 158 -7.72 -1.24 -8.85
N VAL A 159 -7.67 0.01 -8.39
CA VAL A 159 -6.85 0.47 -7.26
C VAL A 159 -7.75 1.13 -6.22
N ILE A 160 -7.71 0.61 -5.01
CA ILE A 160 -8.56 1.01 -3.89
C ILE A 160 -7.66 1.64 -2.84
N VAL A 161 -7.74 2.97 -2.71
CA VAL A 161 -6.86 3.77 -1.85
C VAL A 161 -7.52 4.03 -0.50
N CYS A 162 -6.82 3.74 0.57
CA CYS A 162 -7.22 4.07 1.94
C CYS A 162 -5.98 4.18 2.84
N GLU A 163 -6.18 4.60 4.09
CA GLU A 163 -5.16 4.46 5.13
C GLU A 163 -5.24 3.06 5.77
N ALA A 164 -4.19 2.70 6.50
CA ALA A 164 -4.00 1.33 6.98
C ALA A 164 -5.08 0.79 7.91
N PHE A 165 -5.72 1.62 8.73
CA PHE A 165 -6.78 1.18 9.65
C PHE A 165 -8.06 0.79 8.89
N VAL A 166 -8.43 1.57 7.89
CA VAL A 166 -9.58 1.29 7.02
C VAL A 166 -9.30 0.08 6.12
N GLY A 167 -8.07 -0.04 5.60
CA GLY A 167 -7.71 -1.12 4.68
C GLY A 167 -7.47 -2.47 5.34
N ASN A 168 -7.20 -2.50 6.64
CA ASN A 168 -6.91 -3.74 7.37
C ASN A 168 -8.20 -4.47 7.77
#